data_0fc2addac0859c51a275a404e6287409
#
_entry.id   0fc2addac0859c51a275a404e6287409
#
_cell.length_a   1.000
_cell.length_b   1.000
_cell.length_c   1.000
_cell.angle_alpha   90.00
_cell.angle_beta   90.00
_cell.angle_gamma   90.00
#
_symmetry.space_group_name_H-M   'P 1'
#
loop_
_entity.id
_entity.type
_entity.pdbx_description
1 polymer ?
#
loop_
_entity_poly.entity_id
_entity_poly.type
_entity_poly.pdbx_seq_one_letter_code
_entity_poly.pdbx_strand_id
1 'polypeptide(L)'
;NILTASNANTDEKIYLLRQEVMDNENSGSDSTKIIRLFERTINTKDSDPSIGLLYASYMELKKMPKADINRVLEDVLKKAPDNAAARLQLIADAWEKKDFGRVVTLCSAARQYNPDEMAFYYYQGVALSQQDKTDEALDTFKNGISVINEQSSPDIVSDFYSIMGDLLHEKGEKQQAFAAYDSCLQWKPNNIGCLNNYAYYLSELNTELERAEKMSKQTIEAEPKNATYLDTYAWILFLQGRKAEAKIYIDEATQLIQDSIENAVIIE
;
A
#
# COMPACT_ATOMS: atom_id res chain seq x y z
N ASN A 1 -2.11 28.43 -31.65
CA ASN A 1 -1.66 27.08 -31.27
C ASN A 1 -2.80 26.37 -30.51
N ILE A 2 -3.22 25.23 -30.98
CA ILE A 2 -4.37 24.46 -30.43
C ILE A 2 -4.16 24.20 -28.92
N LEU A 3 -2.97 23.90 -28.47
CA LEU A 3 -2.65 23.59 -27.07
C LEU A 3 -2.92 24.74 -26.08
N THR A 4 -2.86 25.99 -26.55
CA THR A 4 -3.11 27.19 -25.72
C THR A 4 -4.42 27.88 -26.06
N ALA A 5 -5.16 27.36 -27.04
CA ALA A 5 -6.46 27.89 -27.41
C ALA A 5 -7.53 27.50 -26.36
N SER A 6 -8.31 28.48 -25.89
CA SER A 6 -9.36 28.28 -24.89
C SER A 6 -10.53 27.45 -25.39
N ASN A 7 -10.72 27.36 -26.69
CA ASN A 7 -11.83 26.65 -27.34
C ASN A 7 -11.47 25.27 -27.89
N ALA A 8 -10.21 24.82 -27.73
CA ALA A 8 -9.81 23.48 -28.15
C ALA A 8 -10.23 22.43 -27.09
N ASN A 9 -10.74 21.27 -27.55
CA ASN A 9 -11.16 20.19 -26.71
C ASN A 9 -9.96 19.62 -25.89
N THR A 10 -10.20 19.26 -24.63
CA THR A 10 -9.20 18.65 -23.75
C THR A 10 -8.62 17.37 -24.35
N ASP A 11 -9.45 16.49 -24.92
CA ASP A 11 -9.01 15.23 -25.53
C ASP A 11 -8.06 15.47 -26.73
N GLU A 12 -8.32 16.50 -27.54
CA GLU A 12 -7.42 16.89 -28.62
C GLU A 12 -6.08 17.40 -28.08
N LYS A 13 -6.11 18.19 -27.00
CA LYS A 13 -4.87 18.66 -26.35
C LYS A 13 -4.05 17.51 -25.78
N ILE A 14 -4.69 16.57 -25.11
CA ILE A 14 -4.06 15.37 -24.54
C ILE A 14 -3.46 14.50 -25.66
N TYR A 15 -4.22 14.27 -26.72
CA TYR A 15 -3.76 13.51 -27.87
C TYR A 15 -2.50 14.13 -28.48
N LEU A 16 -2.52 15.44 -28.76
CA LEU A 16 -1.38 16.16 -29.34
C LEU A 16 -0.15 16.14 -28.40
N LEU A 17 -0.36 16.32 -27.10
CA LEU A 17 0.73 16.24 -26.12
C LEU A 17 1.35 14.85 -26.09
N ARG A 18 0.54 13.79 -26.14
CA ARG A 18 1.06 12.42 -26.21
C ARG A 18 1.84 12.16 -27.48
N GLN A 19 1.38 12.66 -28.63
CA GLN A 19 2.13 12.54 -29.90
C GLN A 19 3.48 13.27 -29.80
N GLU A 20 3.52 14.50 -29.36
CA GLU A 20 4.76 15.26 -29.16
C GLU A 20 5.74 14.57 -28.20
N VAL A 21 5.23 13.97 -27.11
CA VAL A 21 6.03 13.13 -26.20
C VAL A 21 6.61 11.92 -26.92
N MET A 22 5.78 11.16 -27.63
CA MET A 22 6.22 9.96 -28.35
C MET A 22 7.27 10.28 -29.41
N ASP A 23 7.06 11.35 -30.20
CA ASP A 23 8.00 11.76 -31.23
C ASP A 23 9.34 12.22 -30.63
N ASN A 24 9.28 12.92 -29.49
CA ASN A 24 10.48 13.34 -28.77
C ASN A 24 11.28 12.14 -28.22
N GLU A 25 10.58 11.17 -27.58
CA GLU A 25 11.24 9.97 -27.04
C GLU A 25 11.83 9.10 -28.16
N ASN A 26 11.10 8.92 -29.26
CA ASN A 26 11.58 8.14 -30.43
C ASN A 26 12.79 8.78 -31.11
N SER A 27 12.87 10.10 -31.11
CA SER A 27 13.99 10.84 -31.72
C SER A 27 15.21 10.96 -30.79
N GLY A 28 15.06 10.60 -29.50
CA GLY A 28 16.11 10.80 -28.49
C GLY A 28 16.45 12.29 -28.25
N SER A 29 15.54 13.19 -28.58
CA SER A 29 15.74 14.64 -28.47
C SER A 29 15.66 15.09 -27.00
N ASP A 30 16.26 16.27 -26.73
CA ASP A 30 16.17 16.92 -25.42
C ASP A 30 14.71 17.19 -25.01
N SER A 31 14.40 16.87 -23.76
CA SER A 31 13.06 17.00 -23.18
C SER A 31 12.61 18.46 -22.96
N THR A 32 13.51 19.44 -23.07
CA THR A 32 13.23 20.86 -22.76
C THR A 32 12.05 21.41 -23.57
N LYS A 33 11.93 21.01 -24.84
CA LYS A 33 10.79 21.43 -25.69
C LYS A 33 9.46 20.93 -25.12
N ILE A 34 9.41 19.68 -24.72
CA ILE A 34 8.19 19.03 -24.21
C ILE A 34 7.82 19.62 -22.85
N ILE A 35 8.79 19.81 -21.95
CA ILE A 35 8.57 20.43 -20.64
C ILE A 35 7.94 21.84 -20.82
N ARG A 36 8.53 22.67 -21.65
CA ARG A 36 7.98 24.02 -21.94
C ARG A 36 6.58 23.98 -22.55
N LEU A 37 6.30 22.95 -23.35
CA LEU A 37 4.98 22.76 -23.94
C LEU A 37 3.93 22.46 -22.87
N PHE A 38 4.23 21.53 -21.95
CA PHE A 38 3.38 21.24 -20.81
C PHE A 38 3.18 22.46 -19.91
N GLU A 39 4.26 23.12 -19.49
CA GLU A 39 4.20 24.31 -18.62
C GLU A 39 3.32 25.41 -19.21
N ARG A 40 3.43 25.66 -20.52
CA ARG A 40 2.57 26.63 -21.19
C ARG A 40 1.11 26.21 -21.22
N THR A 41 0.84 24.92 -21.35
CA THR A 41 -0.52 24.38 -21.44
C THR A 41 -1.21 24.36 -20.08
N ILE A 42 -0.53 23.92 -19.01
CA ILE A 42 -1.10 23.87 -17.64
C ILE A 42 -1.31 25.26 -17.04
N ASN A 43 -0.55 26.26 -17.47
CA ASN A 43 -0.65 27.64 -16.99
C ASN A 43 -1.76 28.45 -17.68
N THR A 44 -2.52 27.86 -18.61
CA THR A 44 -3.71 28.50 -19.17
C THR A 44 -4.84 28.53 -18.13
N LYS A 45 -5.64 29.61 -18.11
CA LYS A 45 -6.69 29.83 -17.11
C LYS A 45 -7.67 28.65 -17.00
N ASP A 46 -8.00 28.05 -18.14
CA ASP A 46 -8.99 26.97 -18.26
C ASP A 46 -8.31 25.61 -18.53
N SER A 47 -7.09 25.42 -18.04
CA SER A 47 -6.37 24.16 -18.20
C SER A 47 -7.05 23.03 -17.43
N ASP A 48 -7.36 21.96 -18.16
CA ASP A 48 -7.94 20.75 -17.58
C ASP A 48 -6.91 20.02 -16.66
N PRO A 49 -7.32 19.58 -15.46
CA PRO A 49 -6.45 18.87 -14.53
C PRO A 49 -5.79 17.62 -15.11
N SER A 50 -6.42 16.94 -16.08
CA SER A 50 -5.87 15.75 -16.75
C SER A 50 -4.56 16.03 -17.48
N ILE A 51 -4.36 17.27 -17.95
CA ILE A 51 -3.10 17.69 -18.58
C ILE A 51 -1.99 17.79 -17.53
N GLY A 52 -2.31 18.25 -16.32
CA GLY A 52 -1.39 18.27 -15.18
C GLY A 52 -0.97 16.86 -14.77
N LEU A 53 -1.90 15.91 -14.76
CA LEU A 53 -1.58 14.49 -14.49
C LEU A 53 -0.65 13.92 -15.58
N LEU A 54 -0.95 14.19 -16.86
CA LEU A 54 -0.09 13.72 -17.95
C LEU A 54 1.32 14.32 -17.83
N TYR A 55 1.42 15.60 -17.44
CA TYR A 55 2.71 16.24 -17.20
C TYR A 55 3.46 15.62 -16.04
N ALA A 56 2.80 15.37 -14.90
CA ALA A 56 3.41 14.69 -13.76
C ALA A 56 3.94 13.30 -14.15
N SER A 57 3.18 12.52 -14.94
CA SER A 57 3.63 11.22 -15.46
C SER A 57 4.85 11.34 -16.37
N TYR A 58 4.92 12.39 -17.21
CA TYR A 58 6.09 12.64 -18.03
C TYR A 58 7.31 13.03 -17.19
N MET A 59 7.12 13.86 -16.17
CA MET A 59 8.19 14.24 -15.23
C MET A 59 8.75 13.01 -14.49
N GLU A 60 7.89 12.06 -14.08
CA GLU A 60 8.30 10.76 -13.50
C GLU A 60 9.15 9.96 -14.50
N LEU A 61 8.70 9.82 -15.74
CA LEU A 61 9.44 9.13 -16.80
C LEU A 61 10.85 9.72 -16.98
N LYS A 62 10.97 11.04 -16.86
CA LYS A 62 12.24 11.79 -16.97
C LYS A 62 13.03 11.86 -15.67
N LYS A 63 12.57 11.19 -14.61
CA LYS A 63 13.18 11.20 -13.27
C LYS A 63 13.45 12.61 -12.76
N MET A 64 12.52 13.54 -13.00
CA MET A 64 12.60 14.89 -12.49
C MET A 64 12.45 14.94 -10.96
N PRO A 65 12.88 16.02 -10.30
CA PRO A 65 12.78 16.12 -8.84
C PRO A 65 11.36 15.93 -8.33
N LYS A 66 11.18 15.04 -7.36
CA LYS A 66 9.86 14.74 -6.75
C LYS A 66 9.15 16.00 -6.23
N ALA A 67 9.89 16.99 -5.74
CA ALA A 67 9.31 18.25 -5.28
C ALA A 67 8.58 19.02 -6.39
N ASP A 68 9.11 18.97 -7.63
CA ASP A 68 8.49 19.65 -8.77
C ASP A 68 7.26 18.88 -9.26
N ILE A 69 7.34 17.54 -9.27
CA ILE A 69 6.20 16.66 -9.58
C ILE A 69 5.06 16.90 -8.59
N ASN A 70 5.37 16.90 -7.29
CA ASN A 70 4.37 17.13 -6.24
C ASN A 70 3.69 18.50 -6.39
N ARG A 71 4.43 19.55 -6.78
CA ARG A 71 3.84 20.86 -7.04
C ARG A 71 2.80 20.83 -8.15
N VAL A 72 3.09 20.11 -9.24
CA VAL A 72 2.13 19.94 -10.34
C VAL A 72 0.89 19.15 -9.86
N LEU A 73 1.08 18.10 -9.09
CA LEU A 73 -0.04 17.30 -8.53
C LEU A 73 -0.89 18.12 -7.53
N GLU A 74 -0.26 18.95 -6.71
CA GLU A 74 -0.97 19.86 -5.79
C GLU A 74 -1.79 20.90 -6.57
N ASP A 75 -1.28 21.40 -7.70
CA ASP A 75 -2.02 22.31 -8.58
C ASP A 75 -3.19 21.60 -9.29
N VAL A 76 -3.03 20.32 -9.64
CA VAL A 76 -4.16 19.48 -10.11
C VAL A 76 -5.24 19.40 -9.03
N LEU A 77 -4.89 19.14 -7.78
CA LEU A 77 -5.86 19.01 -6.67
C LEU A 77 -6.52 20.35 -6.29
N LYS A 78 -5.90 21.50 -6.56
CA LYS A 78 -6.57 22.80 -6.39
C LYS A 78 -7.72 22.98 -7.39
N LYS A 79 -7.59 22.42 -8.60
CA LYS A 79 -8.59 22.51 -9.67
C LYS A 79 -9.62 21.38 -9.61
N ALA A 80 -9.18 20.17 -9.25
CA ALA A 80 -9.97 18.97 -9.13
C ALA A 80 -9.66 18.26 -7.79
N PRO A 81 -10.30 18.68 -6.68
CA PRO A 81 -10.05 18.10 -5.36
C PRO A 81 -10.45 16.62 -5.24
N ASP A 82 -11.32 16.16 -6.13
CA ASP A 82 -11.79 14.78 -6.26
C ASP A 82 -10.86 13.88 -7.10
N ASN A 83 -9.74 14.42 -7.60
CA ASN A 83 -8.79 13.64 -8.41
C ASN A 83 -8.02 12.62 -7.54
N ALA A 84 -8.55 11.39 -7.48
CA ALA A 84 -7.96 10.31 -6.71
C ALA A 84 -6.54 9.95 -7.18
N ALA A 85 -6.28 9.96 -8.50
CA ALA A 85 -4.97 9.60 -9.05
C ALA A 85 -3.84 10.57 -8.60
N ALA A 86 -4.09 11.88 -8.66
CA ALA A 86 -3.13 12.87 -8.17
C ALA A 86 -2.87 12.69 -6.67
N ARG A 87 -3.91 12.40 -5.91
CA ARG A 87 -3.81 12.24 -4.47
C ARG A 87 -3.04 10.98 -4.08
N LEU A 88 -3.27 9.86 -4.77
CA LEU A 88 -2.53 8.63 -4.54
C LEU A 88 -1.03 8.77 -4.84
N GLN A 89 -0.66 9.52 -5.88
CA GLN A 89 0.75 9.81 -6.17
C GLN A 89 1.42 10.62 -5.05
N LEU A 90 0.73 11.63 -4.52
CA LEU A 90 1.24 12.41 -3.37
C LEU A 90 1.33 11.56 -2.09
N ILE A 91 0.38 10.64 -1.89
CA ILE A 91 0.41 9.67 -0.77
C ILE A 91 1.61 8.74 -0.91
N ALA A 92 1.88 8.24 -2.12
CA ALA A 92 3.02 7.36 -2.37
C ALA A 92 4.36 8.06 -2.04
N ASP A 93 4.54 9.32 -2.46
CA ASP A 93 5.73 10.10 -2.12
C ASP A 93 5.87 10.35 -0.60
N ALA A 94 4.77 10.69 0.07
CA ALA A 94 4.77 10.87 1.52
C ALA A 94 5.08 9.56 2.25
N TRP A 95 4.59 8.44 1.73
CA TRP A 95 4.84 7.11 2.26
C TRP A 95 6.33 6.70 2.14
N GLU A 96 6.93 6.89 0.97
CA GLU A 96 8.38 6.67 0.77
C GLU A 96 9.22 7.45 1.77
N LYS A 97 8.82 8.70 2.08
CA LYS A 97 9.49 9.57 3.04
C LYS A 97 9.14 9.26 4.50
N LYS A 98 8.27 8.28 4.76
CA LYS A 98 7.71 7.98 6.08
C LYS A 98 7.03 9.19 6.74
N ASP A 99 6.54 10.13 5.94
CA ASP A 99 5.75 11.28 6.42
C ASP A 99 4.28 10.85 6.62
N PHE A 100 4.07 10.04 7.66
CA PHE A 100 2.76 9.49 7.96
C PHE A 100 1.74 10.58 8.34
N GLY A 101 2.20 11.71 8.88
CA GLY A 101 1.33 12.86 9.15
C GLY A 101 0.75 13.45 7.86
N ARG A 102 1.56 13.58 6.82
CA ARG A 102 1.11 14.01 5.49
C ARG A 102 0.19 12.98 4.85
N VAL A 103 0.49 11.68 4.96
CA VAL A 103 -0.41 10.61 4.47
C VAL A 103 -1.79 10.73 5.09
N VAL A 104 -1.89 10.86 6.42
CA VAL A 104 -3.17 11.04 7.13
C VAL A 104 -3.92 12.26 6.62
N THR A 105 -3.24 13.40 6.45
CA THR A 105 -3.85 14.64 5.95
C THR A 105 -4.40 14.49 4.54
N LEU A 106 -3.62 13.89 3.63
CA LEU A 106 -4.01 13.66 2.23
C LEU A 106 -5.21 12.71 2.15
N CYS A 107 -5.20 11.61 2.92
CA CYS A 107 -6.30 10.64 2.94
C CYS A 107 -7.57 11.23 3.54
N SER A 108 -7.48 11.97 4.65
CA SER A 108 -8.65 12.62 5.26
C SER A 108 -9.34 13.59 4.32
N ALA A 109 -8.56 14.38 3.55
CA ALA A 109 -9.10 15.24 2.52
C ALA A 109 -9.72 14.45 1.36
N ALA A 110 -9.07 13.34 0.94
CA ALA A 110 -9.57 12.48 -0.12
C ALA A 110 -10.95 11.92 0.18
N ARG A 111 -11.17 11.41 1.38
CA ARG A 111 -12.43 10.78 1.80
C ARG A 111 -13.63 11.72 1.74
N GLN A 112 -13.43 13.03 1.74
CA GLN A 112 -14.51 14.01 1.55
C GLN A 112 -15.03 14.03 0.11
N TYR A 113 -14.19 13.71 -0.86
CA TYR A 113 -14.51 13.74 -2.29
C TYR A 113 -14.71 12.35 -2.91
N ASN A 114 -14.02 11.35 -2.36
CA ASN A 114 -14.04 9.97 -2.82
C ASN A 114 -14.33 9.04 -1.63
N PRO A 115 -15.54 9.11 -1.02
CA PRO A 115 -15.85 8.37 0.20
C PRO A 115 -15.85 6.84 0.02
N ASP A 116 -16.07 6.35 -1.19
CA ASP A 116 -16.13 4.91 -1.50
C ASP A 116 -14.76 4.32 -1.91
N GLU A 117 -13.72 5.17 -2.01
CA GLU A 117 -12.39 4.71 -2.40
C GLU A 117 -11.63 4.12 -1.20
N MET A 118 -11.58 2.80 -1.13
CA MET A 118 -11.02 2.04 -0.01
C MET A 118 -9.53 2.32 0.23
N ALA A 119 -8.77 2.65 -0.82
CA ALA A 119 -7.35 2.92 -0.70
C ALA A 119 -7.05 4.06 0.31
N PHE A 120 -7.92 5.08 0.38
CA PHE A 120 -7.72 6.19 1.32
C PHE A 120 -7.94 5.79 2.78
N TYR A 121 -8.84 4.84 3.05
CA TYR A 121 -8.98 4.27 4.40
C TYR A 121 -7.81 3.39 4.75
N TYR A 122 -7.33 2.58 3.80
CA TYR A 122 -6.19 1.70 3.99
C TYR A 122 -4.93 2.50 4.37
N TYR A 123 -4.50 3.43 3.51
CA TYR A 123 -3.31 4.22 3.76
C TYR A 123 -3.42 5.07 5.02
N GLN A 124 -4.60 5.64 5.30
CA GLN A 124 -4.82 6.42 6.53
C GLN A 124 -4.73 5.54 7.77
N GLY A 125 -5.38 4.40 7.79
CA GLY A 125 -5.38 3.48 8.93
C GLY A 125 -3.97 2.96 9.23
N VAL A 126 -3.23 2.54 8.20
CA VAL A 126 -1.83 2.09 8.38
C VAL A 126 -0.93 3.24 8.83
N ALA A 127 -1.08 4.45 8.27
CA ALA A 127 -0.29 5.61 8.68
C ALA A 127 -0.57 6.05 10.13
N LEU A 128 -1.81 5.89 10.60
CA LEU A 128 -2.18 6.13 12.01
C LEU A 128 -1.56 5.07 12.92
N SER A 129 -1.59 3.79 12.52
CA SER A 129 -0.92 2.71 13.24
C SER A 129 0.58 2.97 13.39
N GLN A 130 1.25 3.43 12.32
CA GLN A 130 2.68 3.80 12.36
C GLN A 130 2.99 5.00 13.28
N GLN A 131 1.97 5.73 13.73
CA GLN A 131 2.06 6.82 14.71
C GLN A 131 1.60 6.41 16.10
N ASP A 132 1.42 5.12 16.37
CA ASP A 132 0.89 4.56 17.62
C ASP A 132 -0.53 5.06 17.97
N LYS A 133 -1.29 5.53 16.97
CA LYS A 133 -2.67 6.01 17.11
C LYS A 133 -3.67 4.88 16.85
N THR A 134 -3.59 3.84 17.66
CA THR A 134 -4.31 2.58 17.47
C THR A 134 -5.82 2.76 17.38
N ASP A 135 -6.44 3.57 18.26
CA ASP A 135 -7.89 3.78 18.25
C ASP A 135 -8.36 4.49 16.99
N GLU A 136 -7.64 5.53 16.55
CA GLU A 136 -7.94 6.25 15.32
C GLU A 136 -7.76 5.37 14.09
N ALA A 137 -6.75 4.48 14.10
CA ALA A 137 -6.51 3.50 13.04
C ALA A 137 -7.68 2.50 12.94
N LEU A 138 -8.10 1.92 14.07
CA LEU A 138 -9.24 1.00 14.14
C LEU A 138 -10.52 1.64 13.65
N ASP A 139 -10.81 2.87 14.04
CA ASP A 139 -12.00 3.61 13.60
C ASP A 139 -11.93 3.90 12.09
N THR A 140 -10.74 4.19 11.57
CA THR A 140 -10.52 4.39 10.13
C THR A 140 -10.80 3.09 9.36
N PHE A 141 -10.29 1.95 9.80
CA PHE A 141 -10.55 0.66 9.17
C PHE A 141 -12.03 0.27 9.24
N LYS A 142 -12.70 0.47 10.38
CA LYS A 142 -14.16 0.24 10.52
C LYS A 142 -14.96 1.06 9.52
N ASN A 143 -14.60 2.33 9.33
CA ASN A 143 -15.21 3.18 8.32
C ASN A 143 -14.95 2.67 6.90
N GLY A 144 -13.74 2.19 6.60
CA GLY A 144 -13.42 1.55 5.31
C GLY A 144 -14.22 0.27 5.06
N ILE A 145 -14.45 -0.54 6.10
CA ILE A 145 -15.31 -1.73 6.01
C ILE A 145 -16.75 -1.34 5.70
N SER A 146 -17.25 -0.22 6.22
CA SER A 146 -18.64 0.22 5.99
C SER A 146 -18.93 0.62 4.53
N VAL A 147 -17.90 0.87 3.73
CA VAL A 147 -18.04 1.20 2.29
C VAL A 147 -17.77 0.01 1.35
N ILE A 148 -17.58 -1.19 1.91
CA ILE A 148 -17.42 -2.42 1.11
C ILE A 148 -18.66 -2.66 0.25
N ASN A 149 -18.41 -2.98 -1.01
CA ASN A 149 -19.43 -3.32 -1.99
C ASN A 149 -18.95 -4.45 -2.93
N GLU A 150 -19.78 -4.84 -3.88
CA GLU A 150 -19.48 -5.94 -4.82
C GLU A 150 -18.23 -5.71 -5.69
N GLN A 151 -17.76 -4.48 -5.81
CA GLN A 151 -16.57 -4.12 -6.60
C GLN A 151 -15.31 -4.03 -5.72
N SER A 152 -15.45 -4.16 -4.41
CA SER A 152 -14.32 -4.09 -3.47
C SER A 152 -13.35 -5.25 -3.70
N SER A 153 -12.06 -4.93 -3.74
CA SER A 153 -11.01 -5.94 -3.89
C SER A 153 -10.95 -6.85 -2.65
N PRO A 154 -11.11 -8.18 -2.82
CA PRO A 154 -10.97 -9.12 -1.70
C PRO A 154 -9.61 -9.03 -1.00
N ASP A 155 -8.55 -8.70 -1.73
CA ASP A 155 -7.21 -8.51 -1.18
C ASP A 155 -7.18 -7.34 -0.20
N ILE A 156 -7.69 -6.17 -0.60
CA ILE A 156 -7.71 -4.97 0.24
C ILE A 156 -8.59 -5.19 1.48
N VAL A 157 -9.78 -5.79 1.30
CA VAL A 157 -10.67 -6.09 2.42
C VAL A 157 -10.04 -7.06 3.40
N SER A 158 -9.40 -8.11 2.91
CA SER A 158 -8.66 -9.08 3.72
C SER A 158 -7.55 -8.40 4.52
N ASP A 159 -6.78 -7.51 3.88
CA ASP A 159 -5.70 -6.78 4.55
C ASP A 159 -6.22 -5.83 5.63
N PHE A 160 -7.40 -5.18 5.43
CA PHE A 160 -8.04 -4.39 6.48
C PHE A 160 -8.30 -5.24 7.73
N TYR A 161 -8.92 -6.41 7.56
CA TYR A 161 -9.23 -7.29 8.67
C TYR A 161 -7.98 -7.87 9.33
N SER A 162 -6.93 -8.17 8.56
CA SER A 162 -5.65 -8.64 9.10
C SER A 162 -5.02 -7.60 10.03
N ILE A 163 -4.89 -6.35 9.55
CA ILE A 163 -4.30 -5.27 10.34
C ILE A 163 -5.16 -4.95 11.56
N MET A 164 -6.49 -4.95 11.42
CA MET A 164 -7.39 -4.79 12.58
C MET A 164 -7.18 -5.89 13.61
N GLY A 165 -6.98 -7.14 13.16
CA GLY A 165 -6.68 -8.27 14.04
C GLY A 165 -5.41 -8.02 14.86
N ASP A 166 -4.33 -7.58 14.20
CA ASP A 166 -3.07 -7.25 14.87
C ASP A 166 -3.25 -6.13 15.91
N LEU A 167 -3.88 -5.02 15.52
CA LEU A 167 -4.12 -3.87 16.41
C LEU A 167 -5.01 -4.23 17.61
N LEU A 168 -6.06 -5.04 17.41
CA LEU A 168 -6.93 -5.51 18.48
C LEU A 168 -6.20 -6.47 19.42
N HIS A 169 -5.32 -7.32 18.87
CA HIS A 169 -4.50 -8.21 19.68
C HIS A 169 -3.53 -7.42 20.57
N GLU A 170 -2.83 -6.42 20.01
CA GLU A 170 -1.94 -5.51 20.75
C GLU A 170 -2.68 -4.77 21.88
N LYS A 171 -3.95 -4.40 21.68
CA LYS A 171 -4.82 -3.83 22.73
C LYS A 171 -5.26 -4.85 23.78
N GLY A 172 -5.00 -6.14 23.59
CA GLY A 172 -5.48 -7.22 24.45
C GLY A 172 -6.94 -7.64 24.20
N GLU A 173 -7.58 -7.12 23.15
CA GLU A 173 -8.96 -7.42 22.75
C GLU A 173 -9.03 -8.72 21.94
N LYS A 174 -8.54 -9.83 22.51
CA LYS A 174 -8.26 -11.10 21.82
C LYS A 174 -9.45 -11.69 21.06
N GLN A 175 -10.67 -11.63 21.62
CA GLN A 175 -11.84 -12.17 20.94
C GLN A 175 -12.18 -11.39 19.66
N GLN A 176 -12.05 -10.06 19.71
CA GLN A 176 -12.29 -9.22 18.55
C GLN A 176 -11.18 -9.40 17.50
N ALA A 177 -9.92 -9.57 17.96
CA ALA A 177 -8.81 -9.88 17.09
C ALA A 177 -9.04 -11.17 16.28
N PHE A 178 -9.46 -12.22 16.94
CA PHE A 178 -9.73 -13.51 16.27
C PHE A 178 -10.93 -13.42 15.31
N ALA A 179 -11.97 -12.67 15.67
CA ALA A 179 -13.08 -12.41 14.76
C ALA A 179 -12.63 -11.62 13.50
N ALA A 180 -11.69 -10.70 13.66
CA ALA A 180 -11.10 -9.98 12.53
C ALA A 180 -10.27 -10.93 11.64
N TYR A 181 -9.43 -11.78 12.20
CA TYR A 181 -8.68 -12.78 11.42
C TYR A 181 -9.59 -13.79 10.71
N ASP A 182 -10.67 -14.24 11.35
CA ASP A 182 -11.66 -15.08 10.69
C ASP A 182 -12.29 -14.36 9.48
N SER A 183 -12.63 -13.08 9.63
CA SER A 183 -13.14 -12.27 8.54
C SER A 183 -12.09 -12.07 7.44
N CYS A 184 -10.82 -11.86 7.79
CA CYS A 184 -9.71 -11.79 6.85
C CYS A 184 -9.66 -13.05 5.97
N LEU A 185 -9.69 -14.22 6.58
CA LEU A 185 -9.59 -15.51 5.88
C LEU A 185 -10.88 -15.90 5.13
N GLN A 186 -12.03 -15.31 5.47
CA GLN A 186 -13.24 -15.44 4.65
C GLN A 186 -13.11 -14.71 3.32
N TRP A 187 -12.48 -13.53 3.31
CA TRP A 187 -12.23 -12.76 2.08
C TRP A 187 -11.09 -13.34 1.25
N LYS A 188 -10.01 -13.77 1.91
CA LYS A 188 -8.82 -14.32 1.26
C LYS A 188 -8.26 -15.48 2.10
N PRO A 189 -8.69 -16.72 1.83
CA PRO A 189 -8.28 -17.90 2.61
C PRO A 189 -6.77 -18.18 2.65
N ASN A 190 -6.04 -17.63 1.67
CA ASN A 190 -4.59 -17.75 1.56
C ASN A 190 -3.86 -16.42 1.83
N ASN A 191 -4.40 -15.55 2.69
CA ASN A 191 -3.66 -14.40 3.19
C ASN A 191 -2.57 -14.91 4.15
N ILE A 192 -1.35 -15.03 3.62
CA ILE A 192 -0.22 -15.69 4.30
C ILE A 192 0.17 -14.96 5.58
N GLY A 193 0.19 -13.63 5.57
CA GLY A 193 0.47 -12.82 6.77
C GLY A 193 -0.57 -13.06 7.87
N CYS A 194 -1.85 -13.02 7.52
CA CYS A 194 -2.94 -13.29 8.44
C CYS A 194 -2.87 -14.72 9.00
N LEU A 195 -2.62 -15.74 8.16
CA LEU A 195 -2.48 -17.13 8.59
C LEU A 195 -1.35 -17.28 9.61
N ASN A 196 -0.21 -16.64 9.40
CA ASN A 196 0.90 -16.68 10.34
C ASN A 196 0.57 -16.01 11.67
N ASN A 197 0.07 -14.78 11.63
CA ASN A 197 -0.22 -14.02 12.85
C ASN A 197 -1.31 -14.68 13.68
N TYR A 198 -2.37 -15.15 13.03
CA TYR A 198 -3.44 -15.86 13.72
C TYR A 198 -2.94 -17.17 14.35
N ALA A 199 -2.16 -17.96 13.62
CA ALA A 199 -1.57 -19.20 14.14
C ALA A 199 -0.67 -18.92 15.36
N TYR A 200 0.17 -17.90 15.27
CA TYR A 200 1.03 -17.49 16.36
C TYR A 200 0.23 -17.10 17.60
N TYR A 201 -0.77 -16.22 17.47
CA TYR A 201 -1.56 -15.77 18.62
C TYR A 201 -2.45 -16.87 19.24
N LEU A 202 -2.95 -17.81 18.45
CA LEU A 202 -3.60 -19.02 19.02
C LEU A 202 -2.62 -19.84 19.83
N SER A 203 -1.39 -19.99 19.34
CA SER A 203 -0.34 -20.75 20.03
C SER A 203 0.10 -20.11 21.35
N GLU A 204 0.18 -18.77 21.42
CA GLU A 204 0.46 -18.05 22.67
C GLU A 204 -0.58 -18.33 23.76
N LEU A 205 -1.83 -18.55 23.37
CA LEU A 205 -2.89 -18.93 24.30
C LEU A 205 -2.90 -20.42 24.60
N ASN A 206 -2.00 -21.20 23.98
CA ASN A 206 -1.99 -22.66 24.04
C ASN A 206 -3.36 -23.27 23.75
N THR A 207 -4.07 -22.68 22.77
CA THR A 207 -5.41 -23.11 22.35
C THR A 207 -5.44 -23.43 20.86
N GLU A 208 -6.33 -24.31 20.44
CA GLU A 208 -6.52 -24.69 19.04
C GLU A 208 -5.21 -24.99 18.27
N LEU A 209 -4.24 -25.64 18.93
CA LEU A 209 -2.90 -25.89 18.37
C LEU A 209 -2.93 -26.66 17.04
N GLU A 210 -3.90 -27.54 16.82
CA GLU A 210 -4.09 -28.25 15.55
C GLU A 210 -4.49 -27.29 14.43
N ARG A 211 -5.37 -26.34 14.73
CA ARG A 211 -5.76 -25.27 13.78
C ARG A 211 -4.59 -24.34 13.49
N ALA A 212 -3.85 -23.93 14.52
CA ALA A 212 -2.65 -23.12 14.41
C ALA A 212 -1.60 -23.80 13.53
N GLU A 213 -1.33 -25.12 13.75
CA GLU A 213 -0.41 -25.88 12.92
C GLU A 213 -0.83 -25.90 11.45
N LYS A 214 -2.12 -26.18 11.18
CA LYS A 214 -2.64 -26.21 9.81
C LYS A 214 -2.45 -24.88 9.09
N MET A 215 -2.69 -23.75 9.76
CA MET A 215 -2.50 -22.42 9.21
C MET A 215 -1.01 -22.11 8.98
N SER A 216 -0.17 -22.34 9.99
CA SER A 216 1.27 -22.09 9.89
C SER A 216 1.96 -23.00 8.87
N LYS A 217 1.47 -24.23 8.69
CA LYS A 217 1.95 -25.11 7.63
C LYS A 217 1.73 -24.52 6.24
N GLN A 218 0.58 -23.89 5.99
CA GLN A 218 0.32 -23.21 4.72
C GLN A 218 1.31 -22.06 4.48
N THR A 219 1.76 -21.37 5.54
CA THR A 219 2.71 -20.26 5.39
C THR A 219 4.09 -20.76 4.97
N ILE A 220 4.60 -21.83 5.56
CA ILE A 220 5.89 -22.42 5.17
C ILE A 220 5.85 -23.14 3.81
N GLU A 221 4.67 -23.63 3.39
CA GLU A 221 4.48 -24.18 2.04
C GLU A 221 4.48 -23.06 0.97
N ALA A 222 3.93 -21.89 1.28
CA ALA A 222 3.91 -20.73 0.38
C ALA A 222 5.27 -20.04 0.31
N GLU A 223 5.94 -19.86 1.45
CA GLU A 223 7.21 -19.16 1.58
C GLU A 223 8.23 -19.98 2.39
N PRO A 224 8.79 -21.04 1.81
CA PRO A 224 9.62 -22.01 2.56
C PRO A 224 10.93 -21.43 3.13
N LYS A 225 11.37 -20.28 2.64
CA LYS A 225 12.59 -19.58 3.12
C LYS A 225 12.27 -18.35 3.97
N ASN A 226 11.08 -18.22 4.48
CA ASN A 226 10.71 -17.13 5.39
C ASN A 226 11.00 -17.57 6.84
N ALA A 227 12.05 -17.02 7.43
CA ALA A 227 12.50 -17.37 8.77
C ALA A 227 11.42 -17.16 9.85
N THR A 228 10.59 -16.12 9.73
CA THR A 228 9.49 -15.83 10.64
C THR A 228 8.43 -16.93 10.61
N TYR A 229 8.09 -17.43 9.42
CA TYR A 229 7.07 -18.48 9.28
C TYR A 229 7.60 -19.83 9.76
N LEU A 230 8.87 -20.13 9.51
CA LEU A 230 9.53 -21.33 10.05
C LEU A 230 9.60 -21.31 11.59
N ASP A 231 9.90 -20.15 12.18
CA ASP A 231 9.92 -19.97 13.63
C ASP A 231 8.55 -20.18 14.25
N THR A 232 7.50 -19.57 13.70
CA THR A 232 6.11 -19.78 14.15
C THR A 232 5.71 -21.26 14.07
N TYR A 233 6.04 -21.94 12.97
CA TYR A 233 5.72 -23.36 12.81
C TYR A 233 6.48 -24.22 13.82
N ALA A 234 7.77 -23.96 14.00
CA ALA A 234 8.59 -24.65 15.00
C ALA A 234 8.05 -24.47 16.43
N TRP A 235 7.63 -23.23 16.77
CA TRP A 235 7.03 -22.95 18.08
C TRP A 235 5.76 -23.75 18.34
N ILE A 236 4.86 -23.82 17.35
CA ILE A 236 3.62 -24.60 17.45
C ILE A 236 3.93 -26.09 17.65
N LEU A 237 4.84 -26.66 16.85
CA LEU A 237 5.28 -28.04 17.01
C LEU A 237 5.87 -28.32 18.40
N PHE A 238 6.66 -27.38 18.93
CA PHE A 238 7.22 -27.46 20.26
C PHE A 238 6.12 -27.53 21.33
N LEU A 239 5.10 -26.67 21.23
CA LEU A 239 3.95 -26.68 22.16
C LEU A 239 3.15 -27.97 22.09
N GLN A 240 3.09 -28.63 20.94
CA GLN A 240 2.49 -29.95 20.75
C GLN A 240 3.36 -31.12 21.27
N GLY A 241 4.57 -30.81 21.81
CA GLY A 241 5.50 -31.83 22.31
C GLY A 241 6.38 -32.47 21.22
N ARG A 242 6.26 -32.08 19.96
CA ARG A 242 7.01 -32.59 18.79
C ARG A 242 8.38 -31.93 18.67
N LYS A 243 9.20 -32.02 19.73
CA LYS A 243 10.45 -31.26 19.88
C LYS A 243 11.49 -31.56 18.80
N ALA A 244 11.57 -32.82 18.33
CA ALA A 244 12.53 -33.21 17.31
C ALA A 244 12.20 -32.56 15.95
N GLU A 245 10.91 -32.48 15.60
CA GLU A 245 10.44 -31.83 14.39
C GLU A 245 10.60 -30.30 14.51
N ALA A 246 10.20 -29.73 15.64
CA ALA A 246 10.38 -28.31 15.92
C ALA A 246 11.84 -27.86 15.71
N LYS A 247 12.80 -28.70 16.16
CA LYS A 247 14.22 -28.40 16.03
C LYS A 247 14.65 -28.24 14.58
N ILE A 248 14.13 -29.02 13.65
CA ILE A 248 14.48 -28.94 12.23
C ILE A 248 14.14 -27.54 11.69
N TYR A 249 12.93 -27.05 11.94
CA TYR A 249 12.46 -25.76 11.42
C TYR A 249 13.10 -24.56 12.11
N ILE A 250 13.38 -24.64 13.42
CA ILE A 250 14.08 -23.53 14.10
C ILE A 250 15.55 -23.44 13.71
N ASP A 251 16.22 -24.57 13.47
CA ASP A 251 17.59 -24.59 12.96
C ASP A 251 17.64 -23.97 11.56
N GLU A 252 16.67 -24.28 10.69
CA GLU A 252 16.57 -23.68 9.34
C GLU A 252 16.29 -22.17 9.40
N ALA A 253 15.35 -21.73 10.24
CA ALA A 253 15.06 -20.31 10.46
C ALA A 253 16.30 -19.55 10.92
N THR A 254 17.05 -20.12 11.87
CA THR A 254 18.29 -19.54 12.40
C THR A 254 19.36 -19.40 11.32
N GLN A 255 19.54 -20.41 10.49
CA GLN A 255 20.50 -20.36 9.38
C GLN A 255 20.13 -19.26 8.37
N LEU A 256 18.86 -19.14 8.00
CA LEU A 256 18.40 -18.10 7.07
C LEU A 256 18.65 -16.67 7.60
N ILE A 257 18.49 -16.46 8.92
CA ILE A 257 18.79 -15.17 9.56
C ILE A 257 20.29 -14.90 9.53
N GLN A 258 21.13 -15.89 9.85
CA GLN A 258 22.59 -15.75 9.81
C GLN A 258 23.09 -15.44 8.40
N ASP A 259 22.64 -16.18 7.40
CA ASP A 259 22.99 -15.94 5.98
C ASP A 259 22.61 -14.53 5.54
N SER A 260 21.45 -14.02 5.98
CA SER A 260 21.00 -12.65 5.69
C SER A 260 21.91 -11.60 6.31
N ILE A 261 22.37 -11.80 7.56
CA ILE A 261 23.27 -10.88 8.25
C ILE A 261 24.65 -10.87 7.58
N GLU A 262 25.19 -12.05 7.24
CA GLU A 262 26.48 -12.18 6.57
C GLU A 262 26.49 -11.50 5.20
N ASN A 263 25.42 -11.67 4.42
CA ASN A 263 25.27 -11.01 3.11
C ASN A 263 25.16 -9.47 3.24
N ALA A 264 24.52 -8.96 4.29
CA ALA A 264 24.42 -7.52 4.54
C ALA A 264 25.79 -6.89 4.87
N VAL A 265 26.63 -7.59 5.62
CA VAL A 265 27.99 -7.11 6.00
C VAL A 265 28.97 -7.09 4.80
N ILE A 266 28.75 -7.94 3.78
CA ILE A 266 29.61 -7.99 2.58
C ILE A 266 29.33 -6.81 1.62
N ILE A 267 28.18 -6.15 1.75
CA ILE A 267 27.74 -5.06 0.85
C ILE A 267 28.14 -3.67 1.37
N GLU A 268 28.53 -3.53 2.64
CA GLU A 268 29.11 -2.31 3.21
C GLU A 268 30.64 -2.25 2.98
#